data_4a7ddd3a5ac57ddf805d7726993634ce
#
_entry.id   4a7ddd3a5ac57ddf805d7726993634ce
#
_cell.length_a   1.000
_cell.length_b   1.000
_cell.length_c   1.000
_cell.angle_alpha   90.00
_cell.angle_beta   90.00
_cell.angle_gamma   90.00
#
_symmetry.space_group_name_H-M   'P 1'
#
loop_
_entity.id
_entity.type
_entity.pdbx_description
1 polymer ?
#
loop_
_entity_poly.entity_id
_entity_poly.type
_entity_poly.pdbx_seq_one_letter_code
_entity_poly.pdbx_strand_id
1 'polypeptide(L)'
;MKITTKGRYGLTITLELAKRIGDGPISLRSIAQDKNLSEHYLEQLIGPLRNAGIVKSIRGAHGGYVLNGDPEKITAGDIIRTLEGPIVLVESMEDEEAAQRELWTRMRNAVRDVLDQTTLADLLKHSTDSELT
;
A
#
# COMPACT_ATOMS: atom_id res chain seq x y z
N MET A 1 0.44 10.77 -13.17
CA MET A 1 -0.04 9.90 -12.10
C MET A 1 0.01 10.63 -10.77
N LYS A 2 -0.98 10.43 -9.96
CA LYS A 2 -1.01 11.02 -8.63
C LYS A 2 -1.41 9.95 -7.62
N ILE A 3 -0.60 9.77 -6.59
CA ILE A 3 -0.95 8.88 -5.47
C ILE A 3 -1.70 9.73 -4.45
N THR A 4 -2.97 9.39 -4.24
CA THR A 4 -3.82 10.13 -3.29
C THR A 4 -3.58 9.64 -1.86
N THR A 5 -4.29 10.23 -0.90
CA THR A 5 -4.25 9.78 0.50
C THR A 5 -4.68 8.33 0.65
N LYS A 6 -5.52 7.80 -0.26
CA LYS A 6 -5.94 6.39 -0.21
C LYS A 6 -4.73 5.45 -0.27
N GLY A 7 -3.92 5.59 -1.31
CA GLY A 7 -2.73 4.76 -1.48
C GLY A 7 -1.69 5.00 -0.39
N ARG A 8 -1.48 6.26 -0.04
CA ARG A 8 -0.50 6.64 0.99
C ARG A 8 -0.86 6.08 2.36
N TYR A 9 -2.11 6.20 2.76
CA TYR A 9 -2.56 5.70 4.07
C TYR A 9 -2.76 4.19 4.07
N GLY A 10 -3.07 3.61 2.91
CA GLY A 10 -3.07 2.16 2.76
C GLY A 10 -1.69 1.56 3.02
N LEU A 11 -0.64 2.20 2.54
CA LEU A 11 0.74 1.82 2.87
C LEU A 11 1.01 2.00 4.36
N THR A 12 0.53 3.07 4.97
CA THR A 12 0.68 3.29 6.41
C THR A 12 0.08 2.12 7.21
N ILE A 13 -1.16 1.73 6.88
CA ILE A 13 -1.83 0.60 7.55
C ILE A 13 -1.02 -0.68 7.39
N THR A 14 -0.67 -1.04 6.16
CA THR A 14 -0.01 -2.31 5.89
C THR A 14 1.40 -2.37 6.48
N LEU A 15 2.13 -1.25 6.50
CA LEU A 15 3.43 -1.18 7.13
C LEU A 15 3.33 -1.35 8.65
N GLU A 16 2.33 -0.74 9.29
CA GLU A 16 2.14 -0.93 10.73
C GLU A 16 1.81 -2.39 11.07
N LEU A 17 0.98 -3.05 10.25
CA LEU A 17 0.69 -4.46 10.43
C LEU A 17 1.93 -5.33 10.21
N ALA A 18 2.74 -4.99 9.22
CA ALA A 18 3.96 -5.73 8.93
C ALA A 18 5.00 -5.60 10.05
N LYS A 19 5.13 -4.42 10.65
CA LYS A 19 6.03 -4.18 11.79
C LYS A 19 5.70 -5.05 12.99
N ARG A 20 4.43 -5.45 13.14
CA ARG A 20 3.92 -6.11 14.33
C ARG A 20 3.49 -7.54 14.09
N ILE A 21 4.06 -8.19 13.08
CA ILE A 21 3.81 -9.62 12.84
C ILE A 21 4.22 -10.41 14.09
N GLY A 22 3.32 -11.26 14.56
CA GLY A 22 3.55 -12.07 15.75
C GLY A 22 3.06 -11.43 17.04
N ASP A 23 2.71 -10.14 17.02
CA ASP A 23 2.23 -9.43 18.22
C ASP A 23 0.71 -9.51 18.39
N GLY A 24 0.03 -10.24 17.51
CA GLY A 24 -1.42 -10.33 17.51
C GLY A 24 -2.09 -9.22 16.71
N PRO A 25 -3.44 -9.21 16.67
CA PRO A 25 -4.18 -8.22 15.90
C PRO A 25 -3.99 -6.79 16.42
N ILE A 26 -4.05 -5.84 15.51
CA ILE A 26 -3.91 -4.42 15.79
C ILE A 26 -5.18 -3.70 15.34
N SER A 27 -5.74 -2.88 16.23
CA SER A 27 -6.95 -2.13 15.89
C SER A 27 -6.61 -0.92 15.02
N LEU A 28 -7.54 -0.53 14.15
CA LEU A 28 -7.39 0.70 13.37
C LEU A 28 -7.31 1.92 14.27
N ARG A 29 -7.99 1.90 15.39
CA ARG A 29 -7.94 2.98 16.38
C ARG A 29 -6.52 3.20 16.88
N SER A 30 -5.79 2.11 17.16
CA SER A 30 -4.40 2.18 17.60
C SER A 30 -3.52 2.81 16.52
N ILE A 31 -3.69 2.39 15.26
CA ILE A 31 -2.95 2.96 14.14
C ILE A 31 -3.28 4.45 13.97
N ALA A 32 -4.56 4.78 14.02
CA ALA A 32 -5.02 6.16 13.88
C ALA A 32 -4.41 7.07 14.96
N GLN A 33 -4.38 6.61 16.19
CA GLN A 33 -3.78 7.36 17.31
C GLN A 33 -2.27 7.52 17.13
N ASP A 34 -1.56 6.45 16.82
CA ASP A 34 -0.11 6.48 16.65
C ASP A 34 0.34 7.38 15.48
N LYS A 35 -0.45 7.41 14.41
CA LYS A 35 -0.11 8.16 13.19
C LYS A 35 -0.84 9.49 13.07
N ASN A 36 -1.67 9.82 14.04
CA ASN A 36 -2.50 11.02 14.04
C ASN A 36 -3.37 11.12 12.77
N LEU A 37 -4.09 10.04 12.49
CA LEU A 37 -4.97 9.92 11.34
C LEU A 37 -6.43 9.71 11.78
N SER A 38 -7.38 9.95 10.88
CA SER A 38 -8.79 9.69 11.12
C SER A 38 -9.06 8.19 11.12
N GLU A 39 -9.57 7.65 12.22
CA GLU A 39 -9.98 6.24 12.29
C GLU A 39 -11.06 5.92 11.26
N HIS A 40 -12.04 6.83 11.11
CA HIS A 40 -13.13 6.66 10.15
C HIS A 40 -12.59 6.52 8.72
N TYR A 41 -11.60 7.30 8.36
CA TYR A 41 -11.00 7.22 7.03
C TYR A 41 -10.24 5.89 6.85
N LEU A 42 -9.51 5.45 7.88
CA LEU A 42 -8.82 4.16 7.81
C LEU A 42 -9.80 3.00 7.65
N GLU A 43 -10.98 3.10 8.27
CA GLU A 43 -12.04 2.10 8.10
C GLU A 43 -12.49 1.97 6.64
N GLN A 44 -12.53 3.08 5.91
CA GLN A 44 -12.88 3.07 4.49
C GLN A 44 -11.82 2.39 3.63
N LEU A 45 -10.56 2.41 4.06
CA LEU A 45 -9.45 1.80 3.31
C LEU A 45 -9.29 0.31 3.62
N ILE A 46 -9.65 -0.11 4.85
CA ILE A 46 -9.41 -1.49 5.26
C ILE A 46 -10.29 -2.49 4.51
N GLY A 47 -11.51 -2.08 4.13
CA GLY A 47 -12.43 -2.94 3.37
C GLY A 47 -11.81 -3.43 2.05
N PRO A 48 -11.38 -2.52 1.17
CA PRO A 48 -10.71 -2.93 -0.07
C PRO A 48 -9.46 -3.80 0.17
N LEU A 49 -8.65 -3.46 1.17
CA LEU A 49 -7.44 -4.25 1.50
C LEU A 49 -7.81 -5.66 1.95
N ARG A 50 -8.86 -5.80 2.75
CA ARG A 50 -9.36 -7.10 3.19
C ARG A 50 -9.92 -7.90 2.01
N ASN A 51 -10.71 -7.26 1.16
CA ASN A 51 -11.31 -7.93 0.00
C ASN A 51 -10.24 -8.41 -0.99
N ALA A 52 -9.13 -7.70 -1.09
CA ALA A 52 -7.99 -8.11 -1.92
C ALA A 52 -7.12 -9.19 -1.27
N GLY A 53 -7.41 -9.54 0.00
CA GLY A 53 -6.64 -10.57 0.70
C GLY A 53 -5.31 -10.09 1.26
N ILE A 54 -5.08 -8.78 1.31
CA ILE A 54 -3.82 -8.22 1.84
C ILE A 54 -3.83 -8.20 3.36
N VAL A 55 -4.98 -7.93 3.96
CA VAL A 55 -5.17 -7.95 5.41
C VAL A 55 -6.29 -8.92 5.79
N LYS A 56 -6.29 -9.32 7.04
CA LYS A 56 -7.26 -10.26 7.58
C LYS A 56 -7.80 -9.70 8.89
N SER A 57 -9.11 -9.81 9.09
CA SER A 57 -9.80 -9.39 10.29
C SER A 57 -9.80 -10.50 11.33
N ILE A 58 -9.53 -10.16 12.58
CA ILE A 58 -9.62 -11.08 13.73
C ILE A 58 -10.68 -10.53 14.67
N ARG A 59 -11.70 -11.33 14.94
CA ARG A 59 -12.81 -10.94 15.80
C ARG A 59 -12.48 -11.15 17.29
N GLY A 60 -13.23 -10.46 18.15
CA GLY A 60 -13.16 -10.62 19.58
C GLY A 60 -12.77 -9.34 20.33
N ALA A 61 -12.73 -9.42 21.67
CA ALA A 61 -12.40 -8.28 22.51
C ALA A 61 -10.97 -7.77 22.27
N HIS A 62 -10.09 -8.67 21.85
CA HIS A 62 -8.70 -8.34 21.49
C HIS A 62 -8.48 -8.50 19.99
N GLY A 63 -9.52 -8.27 19.22
CA GLY A 63 -9.47 -8.36 17.77
C GLY A 63 -8.85 -7.14 17.12
N GLY A 64 -8.85 -7.16 15.81
CA GLY A 64 -8.29 -6.11 14.97
C GLY A 64 -7.90 -6.70 13.63
N TYR A 65 -6.78 -6.27 13.10
CA TYR A 65 -6.30 -6.71 11.79
C TYR A 65 -4.87 -7.22 11.87
N VAL A 66 -4.57 -8.16 11.00
CA VAL A 66 -3.21 -8.67 10.79
C VAL A 66 -2.92 -8.66 9.29
N LEU A 67 -1.65 -8.61 8.94
CA LEU A 67 -1.23 -8.79 7.57
C LEU A 67 -1.53 -10.23 7.14
N ASN A 68 -2.12 -10.42 5.97
CA ASN A 68 -2.50 -11.73 5.48
C ASN A 68 -1.45 -12.28 4.51
N GLY A 69 -0.26 -12.56 5.00
CA GLY A 69 0.80 -13.11 4.20
C GLY A 69 2.18 -12.63 4.62
N ASP A 70 3.16 -12.99 3.81
CA ASP A 70 4.56 -12.67 4.03
C ASP A 70 4.88 -11.27 3.49
N PRO A 71 5.45 -10.37 4.33
CA PRO A 71 5.84 -9.03 3.86
C PRO A 71 6.83 -9.05 2.69
N GLU A 72 7.56 -10.15 2.50
CA GLU A 72 8.46 -10.30 1.35
C GLU A 72 7.74 -10.59 0.05
N LYS A 73 6.45 -10.94 0.13
CA LYS A 73 5.62 -11.29 -1.04
C LYS A 73 4.53 -10.28 -1.35
N ILE A 74 4.28 -9.33 -0.45
CA ILE A 74 3.30 -8.27 -0.67
C ILE A 74 4.03 -7.03 -1.13
N THR A 75 3.69 -6.53 -2.31
CA THR A 75 4.37 -5.39 -2.93
C THR A 75 3.63 -4.08 -2.70
N ALA A 76 4.36 -2.98 -2.82
CA ALA A 76 3.76 -1.65 -2.84
C ALA A 76 2.72 -1.54 -3.97
N GLY A 77 3.00 -2.18 -5.12
CA GLY A 77 2.07 -2.22 -6.25
C GLY A 77 0.74 -2.87 -5.90
N ASP A 78 0.76 -3.98 -5.15
CA ASP A 78 -0.46 -4.65 -4.71
C ASP A 78 -1.37 -3.69 -3.93
N ILE A 79 -0.79 -2.93 -3.01
CA ILE A 79 -1.53 -2.01 -2.14
C ILE A 79 -2.02 -0.79 -2.91
N ILE A 80 -1.14 -0.18 -3.69
CA ILE A 80 -1.47 1.04 -4.44
C ILE A 80 -2.57 0.77 -5.46
N ARG A 81 -2.47 -0.32 -6.23
CA ARG A 81 -3.51 -0.66 -7.23
C ARG A 81 -4.83 -1.02 -6.59
N THR A 82 -4.81 -1.67 -5.42
CA THR A 82 -6.03 -2.00 -4.70
C THR A 82 -6.82 -0.75 -4.32
N LEU A 83 -6.13 0.31 -3.94
CA LEU A 83 -6.78 1.53 -3.43
C LEU A 83 -6.94 2.62 -4.49
N GLU A 84 -6.00 2.73 -5.42
CA GLU A 84 -6.00 3.79 -6.43
C GLU A 84 -6.50 3.31 -7.80
N GLY A 85 -6.59 1.99 -8.00
CA GLY A 85 -6.91 1.43 -9.30
C GLY A 85 -5.67 1.35 -10.21
N PRO A 86 -5.89 1.13 -11.52
CA PRO A 86 -4.79 1.00 -12.47
C PRO A 86 -3.92 2.27 -12.54
N ILE A 87 -2.64 2.06 -12.80
CA ILE A 87 -1.69 3.18 -12.96
C ILE A 87 -1.83 3.74 -14.37
N VAL A 88 -2.30 4.98 -14.46
CA VAL A 88 -2.51 5.67 -15.75
C VAL A 88 -1.73 6.98 -15.71
N LEU A 89 -0.71 7.10 -16.56
CA LEU A 89 0.09 8.32 -16.67
C LEU A 89 -0.46 9.28 -17.72
N VAL A 90 -1.02 8.72 -18.80
CA VAL A 90 -1.63 9.47 -19.90
C VAL A 90 -2.99 8.84 -20.19
N GLU A 91 -4.04 9.66 -20.25
CA GLU A 91 -5.40 9.16 -20.41
C GLU A 91 -5.64 8.46 -21.74
N SER A 92 -5.06 8.99 -22.83
CA SER A 92 -5.17 8.41 -24.16
C SER A 92 -3.90 8.65 -24.94
N MET A 93 -3.50 7.64 -25.72
CA MET A 93 -2.33 7.73 -26.61
C MET A 93 -2.73 7.77 -28.07
N GLU A 94 -4.02 7.90 -28.38
CA GLU A 94 -4.53 7.82 -29.77
C GLU A 94 -3.96 8.90 -30.67
N ASP A 95 -3.83 10.12 -30.17
CA ASP A 95 -3.35 11.27 -30.93
C ASP A 95 -1.84 11.52 -30.78
N GLU A 96 -1.14 10.62 -30.08
CA GLU A 96 0.29 10.78 -29.85
C GLU A 96 1.12 10.17 -30.98
N GLU A 97 2.23 10.82 -31.28
CA GLU A 97 3.21 10.26 -32.22
C GLU A 97 3.88 9.03 -31.60
N ALA A 98 4.43 8.16 -32.45
CA ALA A 98 5.06 6.91 -32.01
C ALA A 98 6.16 7.14 -30.97
N ALA A 99 6.97 8.17 -31.14
CA ALA A 99 8.06 8.50 -30.21
C ALA A 99 7.51 8.87 -28.83
N GLN A 100 6.42 9.64 -28.78
CA GLN A 100 5.79 10.03 -27.52
C GLN A 100 5.14 8.84 -26.84
N ARG A 101 4.46 7.98 -27.60
CA ARG A 101 3.87 6.75 -27.06
C ARG A 101 4.93 5.84 -26.44
N GLU A 102 6.08 5.74 -27.08
CA GLU A 102 7.21 4.97 -26.55
C GLU A 102 7.66 5.54 -25.19
N LEU A 103 7.79 6.87 -25.08
CA LEU A 103 8.19 7.52 -23.82
C LEU A 103 7.19 7.22 -22.71
N TRP A 104 5.88 7.41 -22.99
CA TRP A 104 4.84 7.15 -21.97
C TRP A 104 4.82 5.68 -21.56
N THR A 105 5.01 4.77 -22.50
CA THR A 105 5.06 3.33 -22.23
C THR A 105 6.25 2.98 -21.33
N ARG A 106 7.42 3.55 -21.60
CA ARG A 106 8.63 3.33 -20.79
C ARG A 106 8.45 3.87 -19.38
N MET A 107 7.84 5.05 -19.24
CA MET A 107 7.55 5.62 -17.92
C MET A 107 6.59 4.76 -17.13
N ARG A 108 5.51 4.30 -17.77
CA ARG A 108 4.55 3.41 -17.13
C ARG A 108 5.22 2.12 -16.65
N ASN A 109 6.04 1.53 -17.51
CA ASN A 109 6.74 0.29 -17.17
C ASN A 109 7.73 0.51 -16.02
N ALA A 110 8.44 1.63 -16.00
CA ALA A 110 9.38 1.95 -14.93
C ALA A 110 8.66 2.11 -13.58
N VAL A 111 7.54 2.83 -13.56
CA VAL A 111 6.73 3.00 -12.35
C VAL A 111 6.21 1.65 -11.88
N ARG A 112 5.66 0.84 -12.80
CA ARG A 112 5.16 -0.49 -12.48
C ARG A 112 6.26 -1.36 -11.89
N ASP A 113 7.45 -1.35 -12.48
CA ASP A 113 8.56 -2.17 -12.00
C ASP A 113 9.00 -1.76 -10.60
N VAL A 114 9.09 -0.47 -10.33
CA VAL A 114 9.41 0.01 -8.97
C VAL A 114 8.37 -0.49 -7.97
N LEU A 115 7.09 -0.35 -8.29
CA LEU A 115 6.01 -0.75 -7.39
C LEU A 115 5.96 -2.27 -7.18
N ASP A 116 6.17 -3.05 -8.25
CA ASP A 116 6.07 -4.51 -8.17
C ASP A 116 7.33 -5.18 -7.61
N GLN A 117 8.46 -4.49 -7.63
CA GLN A 117 9.71 -4.99 -7.07
C GLN A 117 9.97 -4.50 -5.65
N THR A 118 9.15 -3.58 -5.13
CA THR A 118 9.28 -3.07 -3.78
C THR A 118 8.28 -3.76 -2.87
N THR A 119 8.78 -4.57 -1.94
CA THR A 119 7.94 -5.30 -0.99
C THR A 119 7.76 -4.51 0.31
N LEU A 120 6.80 -4.93 1.14
CA LEU A 120 6.66 -4.37 2.48
C LEU A 120 7.93 -4.61 3.29
N ALA A 121 8.56 -5.77 3.13
CA ALA A 121 9.83 -6.06 3.80
C ALA A 121 10.92 -5.07 3.41
N ASP A 122 11.02 -4.71 2.12
CA ASP A 122 11.97 -3.70 1.64
C ASP A 122 11.73 -2.34 2.30
N LEU A 123 10.47 -1.93 2.38
CA LEU A 123 10.09 -0.66 3.00
C LEU A 123 10.40 -0.64 4.49
N LEU A 124 10.22 -1.76 5.17
CA LEU A 124 10.57 -1.87 6.60
C LEU A 124 12.07 -1.70 6.84
N LYS A 125 12.91 -2.23 5.96
CA LYS A 125 14.37 -2.04 6.05
C LYS A 125 14.74 -0.56 5.97
N HIS A 126 14.14 0.17 5.04
CA HIS A 126 14.39 1.61 4.91
C HIS A 126 13.92 2.39 6.13
N SER A 127 12.79 2.03 6.71
CA SER A 127 12.30 2.67 7.94
C SER A 127 13.27 2.48 9.09
N THR A 128 13.79 1.25 9.26
CA THR A 128 14.76 0.93 10.31
C THR A 128 16.05 1.71 10.10
N ASP A 129 16.56 1.76 8.88
CA ASP A 129 17.79 2.50 8.54
C ASP A 129 17.62 4.00 8.81
N SER A 130 16.47 4.58 8.50
CA SER A 130 16.16 5.98 8.79
C SER A 130 16.14 6.27 10.29
N GLU A 131 15.64 5.35 11.09
CA GLU A 131 15.58 5.49 12.55
C GLU A 131 16.97 5.42 13.18
N LEU A 132 17.90 4.73 12.55
CA LEU A 132 19.27 4.59 13.03
C LEU A 132 20.15 5.78 12.67
N THR A 133 19.73 6.60 11.74
CA THR A 133 20.45 7.80 11.32
C THR A 133 19.88 9.07 11.94
#